data_1af291a06b0a6fdfcb99ed70d788e5ae
#
_entry.id   1af291a06b0a6fdfcb99ed70d788e5ae
#
_cell.length_a   1.000
_cell.length_b   1.000
_cell.length_c   1.000
_cell.angle_alpha   90.00
_cell.angle_beta   90.00
_cell.angle_gamma   90.00
#
_symmetry.space_group_name_H-M   'P 1'
#
loop_
_entity.id
_entity.type
_entity.pdbx_description
1 polymer ?
#
loop_
_entity_poly.entity_id
_entity_poly.type
_entity_poly.pdbx_seq_one_letter_code
_entity_poly.pdbx_strand_id
1 'polypeptide(L)'
;MPKHLIIRGRVQGVGFRESMRWEAEKLRITGWVRNRRDGTVEAVVDGSPSAVAQIVQWAHSGPPAAKVTQVDVSETDGTFAAFEWRPTA
;
A
#
# COMPACT_ATOMS: atom_id res chain seq x y z
N MET A 1 -0.34 -11.75 -10.21
CA MET A 1 0.22 -12.06 -8.89
C MET A 1 0.18 -10.84 -7.99
N PRO A 2 -0.18 -11.01 -6.72
CA PRO A 2 -0.12 -9.89 -5.78
C PRO A 2 1.30 -9.38 -5.61
N LYS A 3 1.42 -8.09 -5.29
CA LYS A 3 2.70 -7.47 -4.95
C LYS A 3 2.71 -7.11 -3.48
N HIS A 4 3.85 -7.32 -2.84
CA HIS A 4 4.12 -6.94 -1.46
C HIS A 4 4.96 -5.68 -1.46
N LEU A 5 4.53 -4.68 -0.68
CA LEU A 5 5.19 -3.38 -0.62
C LEU A 5 5.66 -3.11 0.80
N ILE A 6 6.90 -2.63 0.94
CA ILE A 6 7.37 -1.99 2.16
C ILE A 6 7.68 -0.54 1.80
N ILE A 7 6.98 0.38 2.43
CA ILE A 7 7.05 1.81 2.12
C ILE A 7 7.78 2.51 3.25
N ARG A 8 8.89 3.14 2.93
CA ARG A 8 9.82 3.74 3.89
C ARG A 8 9.80 5.26 3.78
N GLY A 9 10.14 5.91 4.88
CA GLY A 9 10.18 7.35 4.98
C GLY A 9 9.25 7.87 6.05
N ARG A 10 8.76 9.09 5.90
CA ARG A 10 7.76 9.66 6.79
C ARG A 10 6.38 9.25 6.27
N VAL A 11 5.93 8.08 6.71
CA VAL A 11 4.73 7.44 6.15
C VAL A 11 3.70 7.08 7.21
N GLN A 12 4.00 7.26 8.49
CA GLN A 12 3.03 7.05 9.58
C GLN A 12 2.60 8.40 10.15
N GLY A 13 1.37 8.47 10.65
CA GLY A 13 0.81 9.71 11.18
C GLY A 13 0.47 10.75 10.13
N VAL A 14 0.40 10.36 8.87
CA VAL A 14 0.16 11.25 7.73
C VAL A 14 -1.06 10.83 6.90
N GLY A 15 -1.84 9.86 7.39
CA GLY A 15 -3.02 9.36 6.69
C GLY A 15 -2.70 8.42 5.54
N PHE A 16 -1.55 7.77 5.54
CA PHE A 16 -1.13 6.92 4.42
C PHE A 16 -2.07 5.75 4.20
N ARG A 17 -2.43 5.03 5.26
CA ARG A 17 -3.30 3.84 5.15
C ARG A 17 -4.67 4.21 4.59
N GLU A 18 -5.26 5.28 5.08
CA GLU A 18 -6.58 5.73 4.64
C GLU A 18 -6.55 6.17 3.17
N SER A 19 -5.53 6.94 2.79
CA SER A 19 -5.38 7.40 1.40
C SER A 19 -5.15 6.23 0.46
N MET A 20 -4.35 5.24 0.88
CA MET A 20 -4.10 4.06 0.06
C MET A 20 -5.36 3.23 -0.13
N ARG A 21 -6.19 3.12 0.91
CA ARG A 21 -7.47 2.42 0.80
C ARG A 21 -8.37 3.08 -0.23
N TRP A 22 -8.44 4.40 -0.24
CA TRP A 22 -9.23 5.12 -1.23
C TRP A 22 -8.70 4.90 -2.66
N GLU A 23 -7.39 4.96 -2.85
CA GLU A 23 -6.79 4.68 -4.16
C GLU A 23 -7.06 3.25 -4.59
N ALA A 24 -6.94 2.30 -3.67
CA ALA A 24 -7.21 0.89 -3.96
C ALA A 24 -8.66 0.68 -4.40
N GLU A 25 -9.61 1.31 -3.71
CA GLU A 25 -11.02 1.20 -4.07
C GLU A 25 -11.29 1.77 -5.45
N LYS A 26 -10.72 2.90 -5.79
CA LYS A 26 -10.87 3.50 -7.12
C LYS A 26 -10.33 2.60 -8.22
N LEU A 27 -9.23 1.91 -7.94
CA LEU A 27 -8.54 1.06 -8.90
C LEU A 27 -9.03 -0.40 -8.86
N ARG A 28 -9.99 -0.71 -7.99
CA ARG A 28 -10.49 -2.08 -7.75
C ARG A 28 -9.36 -3.04 -7.35
N ILE A 29 -8.46 -2.54 -6.52
CA ILE A 29 -7.38 -3.31 -5.93
C ILE A 29 -7.91 -4.01 -4.69
N THR A 30 -7.50 -5.26 -4.49
CA THR A 30 -7.73 -6.02 -3.26
C THR A 30 -6.41 -6.23 -2.53
N GLY A 31 -6.46 -6.59 -1.26
CA GLY A 31 -5.28 -6.80 -0.43
C GLY A 31 -5.44 -6.13 0.91
N TRP A 32 -4.37 -5.53 1.42
CA TRP A 32 -4.41 -4.88 2.73
C TRP A 32 -3.25 -3.90 2.91
N VAL A 33 -3.38 -3.03 3.93
CA VAL A 33 -2.35 -2.07 4.31
C VAL A 33 -2.31 -1.97 5.84
N ARG A 34 -1.11 -1.87 6.40
CA ARG A 34 -0.91 -1.68 7.84
C ARG A 34 0.38 -0.90 8.13
N ASN A 35 0.42 -0.25 9.28
CA ASN A 35 1.66 0.27 9.82
C ASN A 35 2.45 -0.86 10.46
N ARG A 36 3.77 -0.72 10.49
CA ARG A 36 4.66 -1.61 11.23
C ARG A 36 5.34 -0.84 12.35
N ARG A 37 5.78 -1.58 13.36
CA ARG A 37 6.44 -0.96 14.54
C ARG A 37 7.77 -0.31 14.20
N ASP A 38 8.39 -0.70 13.10
CA ASP A 38 9.65 -0.11 12.64
C ASP A 38 9.47 1.22 11.90
N GLY A 39 8.25 1.73 11.83
CA GLY A 39 7.95 3.01 11.17
C GLY A 39 7.57 2.91 9.72
N THR A 40 7.65 1.72 9.12
CA THR A 40 7.25 1.52 7.72
C THR A 40 5.76 1.29 7.58
N VAL A 41 5.26 1.41 6.34
CA VAL A 41 3.93 0.94 5.96
C VAL A 41 4.11 -0.29 5.09
N GLU A 42 3.35 -1.33 5.40
CA GLU A 42 3.36 -2.58 4.64
C GLU A 42 2.03 -2.76 3.95
N ALA A 43 2.06 -3.21 2.69
CA ALA A 43 0.84 -3.45 1.93
C ALA A 43 1.01 -4.65 1.02
N VAL A 44 -0.13 -5.30 0.73
CA VAL A 44 -0.24 -6.27 -0.34
C VAL A 44 -1.31 -5.75 -1.28
N VAL A 45 -1.02 -5.72 -2.58
CA VAL A 45 -1.94 -5.20 -3.59
C VAL A 45 -2.10 -6.23 -4.69
N ASP A 46 -3.35 -6.47 -5.10
CA ASP A 46 -3.69 -7.39 -6.16
C ASP A 46 -4.79 -6.78 -7.04
N GLY A 47 -4.78 -7.14 -8.31
CA GLY A 47 -5.73 -6.62 -9.27
C GLY A 47 -5.21 -6.76 -10.69
N SER A 48 -5.79 -6.01 -11.63
CA SER A 48 -5.28 -6.00 -12.99
C SER A 48 -3.84 -5.47 -13.01
N PRO A 49 -3.01 -5.89 -13.97
CA PRO A 49 -1.64 -5.38 -14.06
C PRO A 49 -1.56 -3.85 -14.12
N SER A 50 -2.47 -3.22 -14.83
CA SER A 50 -2.54 -1.76 -14.93
C SER A 50 -2.87 -1.12 -13.59
N ALA A 51 -3.84 -1.66 -12.85
CA ALA A 51 -4.24 -1.14 -11.56
C ALA A 51 -3.12 -1.29 -10.53
N VAL A 52 -2.44 -2.45 -10.52
CA VAL A 52 -1.32 -2.68 -9.62
C VAL A 52 -0.18 -1.70 -9.91
N ALA A 53 0.14 -1.49 -11.20
CA ALA A 53 1.17 -0.52 -11.57
C ALA A 53 0.82 0.89 -11.09
N GLN A 54 -0.44 1.28 -11.19
CA GLN A 54 -0.89 2.61 -10.76
C GLN A 54 -0.79 2.80 -9.24
N ILE A 55 -1.19 1.80 -8.44
CA ILE A 55 -1.13 1.95 -7.00
C ILE A 55 0.31 1.88 -6.48
N VAL A 56 1.16 1.11 -7.11
CA VAL A 56 2.60 1.10 -6.79
C VAL A 56 3.21 2.47 -7.09
N GLN A 57 2.87 3.05 -8.24
CA GLN A 57 3.33 4.40 -8.60
C GLN A 57 2.83 5.44 -7.59
N TRP A 58 1.56 5.35 -7.19
CA TRP A 58 1.00 6.25 -6.17
C TRP A 58 1.75 6.12 -4.84
N ALA A 59 2.13 4.89 -4.46
CA ALA A 59 2.82 4.65 -3.19
C ALA A 59 4.16 5.37 -3.10
N HIS A 60 4.81 5.66 -4.22
CA HIS A 60 6.06 6.43 -4.23
C HIS A 60 5.87 7.88 -3.80
N SER A 61 4.67 8.41 -3.89
CA SER A 61 4.34 9.77 -3.43
C SER A 61 3.57 9.73 -2.11
N GLY A 62 2.58 8.88 -2.02
CA GLY A 62 1.66 8.84 -0.89
C GLY A 62 0.79 10.08 -0.80
N PRO A 63 0.12 10.30 0.35
CA PRO A 63 -0.65 11.52 0.57
C PRO A 63 0.26 12.75 0.71
N PRO A 64 -0.30 13.96 0.62
CA PRO A 64 0.52 15.20 0.60
C PRO A 64 1.47 15.38 1.78
N ALA A 65 1.09 14.90 2.97
CA ALA A 65 1.94 15.05 4.16
C ALA A 65 3.03 13.97 4.27
N ALA A 66 3.01 12.96 3.41
CA ALA A 66 4.00 11.89 3.45
C ALA A 66 5.27 12.31 2.72
N LYS A 67 6.39 11.72 3.16
CA LYS A 67 7.67 11.81 2.45
C LYS A 67 8.21 10.40 2.28
N VAL A 68 7.94 9.81 1.11
CA VAL A 68 8.37 8.47 0.79
C VAL A 68 9.81 8.53 0.29
N THR A 69 10.68 7.76 0.92
CA THR A 69 12.09 7.68 0.52
C THR A 69 12.39 6.44 -0.30
N GLN A 70 11.60 5.37 -0.11
CA GLN A 70 11.83 4.12 -0.81
C GLN A 70 10.57 3.25 -0.76
N VAL A 71 10.31 2.53 -1.83
CA VAL A 71 9.27 1.49 -1.88
C VAL A 71 9.94 0.20 -2.33
N ASP A 72 9.93 -0.81 -1.47
CA ASP A 72 10.44 -2.14 -1.80
C ASP A 72 9.28 -2.98 -2.30
N VAL A 73 9.37 -3.47 -3.52
CA VAL A 73 8.31 -4.23 -4.17
C VAL A 73 8.80 -5.65 -4.41
N SER A 74 8.00 -6.63 -4.00
CA SER A 74 8.27 -8.04 -4.29
C SER A 74 6.97 -8.74 -4.64
N GLU A 75 7.09 -9.93 -5.21
CA GLU A 75 5.91 -10.74 -5.50
C GLU A 75 5.53 -11.55 -4.27
N THR A 76 4.24 -11.83 -4.12
CA THR A 76 3.73 -12.64 -3.03
C THR A 76 2.52 -13.43 -3.53
N ASP A 77 1.96 -14.27 -2.65
CA ASP A 77 0.79 -15.08 -2.95
C ASP A 77 -0.39 -14.60 -2.11
N GLY A 78 -1.57 -15.08 -2.45
CA GLY A 78 -2.77 -14.85 -1.67
C GLY A 78 -3.95 -14.47 -2.55
N THR A 79 -5.13 -14.56 -1.95
CA THR A 79 -6.39 -14.18 -2.57
C THR A 79 -7.13 -13.31 -1.58
N PHE A 80 -7.66 -12.17 -2.06
CA PHE A 80 -8.24 -11.16 -1.19
C PHE A 80 -9.62 -10.76 -1.74
N ALA A 81 -10.61 -10.64 -0.85
CA ALA A 81 -11.97 -10.28 -1.24
C ALA A 81 -12.17 -8.76 -1.35
N ALA A 82 -11.39 -7.99 -0.60
CA ALA A 82 -11.50 -6.53 -0.54
C ALA A 82 -10.14 -5.95 -0.18
N PHE A 83 -10.06 -4.62 -0.07
CA PHE A 83 -8.86 -3.97 0.44
C PHE A 83 -9.09 -3.60 1.90
N GLU A 84 -8.28 -4.18 2.78
CA GLU A 84 -8.45 -4.05 4.22
C GLU A 84 -7.43 -3.10 4.84
N TRP A 85 -7.92 -2.33 5.79
CA TRP A 85 -7.08 -1.54 6.69
C TRP A 85 -6.83 -2.40 7.93
N ARG A 86 -5.56 -2.67 8.26
CA ARG A 86 -5.20 -3.57 9.36
C ARG A 86 -4.48 -2.84 10.47
N PRO A 87 -4.58 -3.35 11.72
CA PRO A 87 -3.86 -2.79 12.86
C PRO A 87 -2.34 -2.88 12.68
N THR A 88 -1.63 -2.04 13.42
CA THR A 88 -0.16 -2.01 13.43
C THR A 88 0.40 -3.36 13.89
N ALA A 89 1.41 -3.80 13.20
CA ALA A 89 2.07 -5.08 13.48
C ALA A 89 3.57 -4.93 13.71
#